data_0be5d147f9630f624fc74f013c3d7b0c
#
_entry.id   0be5d147f9630f624fc74f013c3d7b0c
#
_cell.length_a   1.000
_cell.length_b   1.000
_cell.length_c   1.000
_cell.angle_alpha   90.00
_cell.angle_beta   90.00
_cell.angle_gamma   90.00
#
_symmetry.space_group_name_H-M   'P 1'
#
loop_
_entity.id
_entity.type
_entity.pdbx_description
1 polymer ?
#
loop_
_entity_poly.entity_id
_entity_poly.type
_entity_poly.pdbx_seq_one_letter_code
_entity_poly.pdbx_strand_id
1 'polypeptide(L)'
;MKYVVLGASAAGISGARQLRALDKDADITLVSKDDKIYSRCILHHYMEGIRDVKKLEFVEDNFIEKNNINWIKGVSATGVDVNKKYVTLENGNSIEYDKLLIATGAHTFFPPIPHLKTAKNSIGFRNFDDCEKIMEMSKNCKNIVVMGAGLVGIDVISGLLHTDCNVSLVEMQDRMLSIQLDKKAASVYEEAYSTKGVKQYYEKGVKELIVDEDGNIKEILLTSGETIPCDLLICAAGVRANVEFLQNSEIECDKFGLVIDTQGKTNAKDVFGAGDVTGRNPIWPTAVKEGIIAANNMCGINSEMTDFFASKSTMNFLGIPTMSLGINTPPDETYQIEIESDDDGNYKKIIHKDGKIYGAILQGDLSYSGVLTQLIKRKIDVSK
;
A
#
# COMPACT_ATOMS: atom_id res chain seq x y z
N MET A 1 -15.71 10.13 26.70
CA MET A 1 -14.35 9.65 26.36
C MET A 1 -13.86 10.46 25.18
N LYS A 2 -12.61 10.98 25.23
CA LYS A 2 -11.97 11.68 24.10
C LYS A 2 -11.09 10.68 23.32
N TYR A 3 -11.49 10.32 22.13
CA TYR A 3 -10.70 9.49 21.22
C TYR A 3 -10.05 10.36 20.15
N VAL A 4 -8.75 10.22 19.96
CA VAL A 4 -8.02 10.84 18.85
C VAL A 4 -7.56 9.75 17.88
N VAL A 5 -7.83 9.94 16.59
CA VAL A 5 -7.45 9.03 15.50
C VAL A 5 -6.56 9.80 14.53
N LEU A 6 -5.34 9.34 14.32
CA LEU A 6 -4.38 9.93 13.40
C LEU A 6 -4.38 9.16 12.06
N GLY A 7 -4.95 9.76 11.02
CA GLY A 7 -5.01 9.20 9.67
C GLY A 7 -6.43 8.90 9.20
N ALA A 8 -6.80 9.39 8.02
CA ALA A 8 -8.13 9.27 7.40
C ALA A 8 -8.15 8.27 6.23
N SER A 9 -7.47 7.13 6.36
CA SER A 9 -7.51 6.04 5.38
C SER A 9 -8.13 4.77 6.00
N ALA A 10 -7.94 3.61 5.39
CA ALA A 10 -8.60 2.35 5.75
C ALA A 10 -8.64 2.06 7.26
N ALA A 11 -7.50 2.10 7.92
CA ALA A 11 -7.41 1.80 9.36
C ALA A 11 -8.10 2.86 10.22
N GLY A 12 -7.76 4.15 10.02
CA GLY A 12 -8.29 5.23 10.84
C GLY A 12 -9.79 5.41 10.68
N ILE A 13 -10.31 5.37 9.45
CA ILE A 13 -11.75 5.48 9.17
C ILE A 13 -12.52 4.27 9.75
N SER A 14 -11.99 3.06 9.59
CA SER A 14 -12.62 1.86 10.19
C SER A 14 -12.61 1.91 11.71
N GLY A 15 -11.51 2.40 12.30
CA GLY A 15 -11.40 2.64 13.74
C GLY A 15 -12.39 3.69 14.23
N ALA A 16 -12.45 4.84 13.59
CA ALA A 16 -13.38 5.93 13.97
C ALA A 16 -14.85 5.50 13.86
N ARG A 17 -15.22 4.77 12.79
CA ARG A 17 -16.55 4.19 12.62
C ARG A 17 -16.89 3.21 13.74
N GLN A 18 -15.96 2.34 14.09
CA GLN A 18 -16.14 1.34 15.14
C GLN A 18 -16.23 1.98 16.53
N LEU A 19 -15.41 3.00 16.83
CA LEU A 19 -15.49 3.78 18.07
C LEU A 19 -16.89 4.39 18.22
N ARG A 20 -17.42 5.05 17.20
CA ARG A 20 -18.77 5.62 17.22
C ARG A 20 -19.86 4.56 17.38
N ALA A 21 -19.69 3.38 16.77
CA ALA A 21 -20.62 2.28 16.89
C ALA A 21 -20.72 1.77 18.35
N LEU A 22 -19.60 1.75 19.06
CA LEU A 22 -19.48 1.22 20.43
C LEU A 22 -19.75 2.28 21.50
N ASP A 23 -19.34 3.54 21.27
CA ASP A 23 -19.50 4.66 22.20
C ASP A 23 -20.22 5.80 21.49
N LYS A 24 -21.54 5.88 21.71
CA LYS A 24 -22.42 6.85 21.02
C LYS A 24 -22.16 8.29 21.43
N ASP A 25 -21.68 8.50 22.66
CA ASP A 25 -21.46 9.82 23.27
C ASP A 25 -19.99 10.23 23.26
N ALA A 26 -19.12 9.45 22.61
CA ALA A 26 -17.70 9.76 22.53
C ALA A 26 -17.42 11.08 21.81
N ASP A 27 -16.41 11.79 22.27
CA ASP A 27 -15.76 12.86 21.52
C ASP A 27 -14.67 12.24 20.63
N ILE A 28 -14.91 12.19 19.31
CA ILE A 28 -13.99 11.58 18.34
C ILE A 28 -13.38 12.67 17.48
N THR A 29 -12.06 12.86 17.60
CA THR A 29 -11.29 13.75 16.73
C THR A 29 -10.46 12.92 15.76
N LEU A 30 -10.67 13.13 14.47
CA LEU A 30 -9.90 12.57 13.37
C LEU A 30 -8.92 13.63 12.85
N VAL A 31 -7.64 13.30 12.77
CA VAL A 31 -6.60 14.19 12.21
C VAL A 31 -6.01 13.57 10.97
N SER A 32 -5.88 14.31 9.89
CA SER A 32 -5.23 13.82 8.67
C SER A 32 -4.49 14.91 7.91
N LYS A 33 -3.34 14.52 7.34
CA LYS A 33 -2.60 15.35 6.39
C LYS A 33 -3.43 15.62 5.13
N ASP A 34 -4.13 14.59 4.63
CA ASP A 34 -5.02 14.72 3.49
C ASP A 34 -6.30 15.45 3.89
N ASP A 35 -6.84 16.24 3.00
CA ASP A 35 -8.12 16.97 3.15
C ASP A 35 -9.33 16.22 2.56
N LYS A 36 -9.09 14.98 2.05
CA LYS A 36 -10.05 14.08 1.40
C LYS A 36 -9.95 12.68 1.99
N ILE A 37 -11.05 11.95 1.98
CA ILE A 37 -11.11 10.53 2.32
C ILE A 37 -11.21 9.74 1.02
N TYR A 38 -10.15 9.02 0.66
CA TYR A 38 -10.09 8.26 -0.59
C TYR A 38 -9.30 6.96 -0.45
N SER A 39 -9.55 6.03 -1.37
CA SER A 39 -8.80 4.78 -1.47
C SER A 39 -7.53 4.97 -2.28
N ARG A 40 -6.39 4.72 -1.63
CA ARG A 40 -5.07 4.75 -2.29
C ARG A 40 -4.87 3.62 -3.29
N CYS A 41 -5.61 2.52 -3.14
CA CYS A 41 -5.49 1.34 -4.01
C CYS A 41 -6.06 1.54 -5.41
N ILE A 42 -6.75 2.63 -5.69
CA ILE A 42 -7.42 2.89 -6.97
C ILE A 42 -7.08 4.28 -7.55
N LEU A 43 -5.98 4.89 -7.10
CA LEU A 43 -5.53 6.18 -7.62
C LEU A 43 -5.20 6.13 -9.12
N HIS A 44 -4.71 5.01 -9.62
CA HIS A 44 -4.47 4.82 -11.05
C HIS A 44 -5.74 4.96 -11.89
N HIS A 45 -6.92 4.56 -11.38
CA HIS A 45 -8.20 4.77 -12.08
C HIS A 45 -8.55 6.26 -12.27
N TYR A 46 -8.06 7.13 -11.38
CA TYR A 46 -8.20 8.57 -11.57
C TYR A 46 -7.28 9.06 -12.68
N MET A 47 -6.02 8.57 -12.71
CA MET A 47 -5.09 8.88 -13.79
C MET A 47 -5.59 8.40 -15.15
N GLU A 48 -6.26 7.25 -15.20
CA GLU A 48 -6.89 6.67 -16.40
C GLU A 48 -8.16 7.43 -16.84
N GLY A 49 -8.67 8.35 -16.01
CA GLY A 49 -9.96 9.04 -16.27
C GLY A 49 -11.20 8.17 -16.05
N ILE A 50 -11.03 6.93 -15.52
CA ILE A 50 -12.14 5.99 -15.24
C ILE A 50 -12.97 6.45 -14.04
N ARG A 51 -12.31 7.08 -13.05
CA ARG A 51 -12.93 7.60 -11.83
C ARG A 51 -12.60 9.06 -11.63
N ASP A 52 -13.60 9.84 -11.21
CA ASP A 52 -13.42 11.17 -10.65
C ASP A 52 -13.04 11.09 -9.17
N VAL A 53 -12.68 12.22 -8.56
CA VAL A 53 -12.28 12.31 -7.15
C VAL A 53 -13.32 11.71 -6.21
N LYS A 54 -14.62 11.97 -6.46
CA LYS A 54 -15.70 11.46 -5.62
C LYS A 54 -15.80 9.93 -5.67
N LYS A 55 -15.54 9.32 -6.81
CA LYS A 55 -15.56 7.86 -6.98
C LYS A 55 -14.30 7.17 -6.39
N LEU A 56 -13.33 7.92 -5.90
CA LEU A 56 -12.24 7.39 -5.09
C LEU A 56 -12.63 7.24 -3.62
N GLU A 57 -13.67 7.93 -3.16
CA GLU A 57 -14.17 7.84 -1.80
C GLU A 57 -14.67 6.42 -1.50
N PHE A 58 -14.35 5.93 -0.29
CA PHE A 58 -14.76 4.60 0.16
C PHE A 58 -15.69 4.63 1.36
N VAL A 59 -16.19 5.80 1.67
CA VAL A 59 -17.17 6.07 2.73
C VAL A 59 -18.49 6.57 2.12
N GLU A 60 -19.56 6.44 2.86
CA GLU A 60 -20.85 7.01 2.52
C GLU A 60 -20.83 8.53 2.54
N ASP A 61 -21.68 9.15 1.76
CA ASP A 61 -21.91 10.60 1.80
C ASP A 61 -22.21 11.06 3.23
N ASN A 62 -21.62 12.19 3.64
CA ASN A 62 -21.74 12.76 4.98
C ASN A 62 -21.26 11.83 6.11
N PHE A 63 -20.26 10.98 5.84
CA PHE A 63 -19.68 10.06 6.83
C PHE A 63 -19.26 10.78 8.12
N ILE A 64 -18.60 11.92 7.98
CA ILE A 64 -18.08 12.71 9.11
C ILE A 64 -19.23 13.22 9.99
N GLU A 65 -20.22 13.83 9.38
CA GLU A 65 -21.39 14.39 10.05
C GLU A 65 -22.27 13.30 10.69
N LYS A 66 -22.55 12.23 9.96
CA LYS A 66 -23.34 11.09 10.46
C LYS A 66 -22.71 10.41 11.67
N ASN A 67 -21.40 10.39 11.71
CA ASN A 67 -20.67 9.80 12.83
C ASN A 67 -20.26 10.83 13.88
N ASN A 68 -20.68 12.08 13.77
CA ASN A 68 -20.34 13.18 14.68
C ASN A 68 -18.84 13.19 15.00
N ILE A 69 -18.00 13.23 13.95
CA ILE A 69 -16.54 13.23 14.04
C ILE A 69 -16.04 14.66 13.85
N ASN A 70 -15.23 15.14 14.76
CA ASN A 70 -14.45 16.36 14.58
C ASN A 70 -13.26 16.07 13.68
N TRP A 71 -13.30 16.47 12.40
CA TRP A 71 -12.23 16.20 11.47
C TRP A 71 -11.33 17.41 11.24
N ILE A 72 -10.08 17.31 11.71
CA ILE A 72 -8.99 18.28 11.48
C ILE A 72 -8.19 17.77 10.27
N LYS A 73 -8.47 18.35 9.10
CA LYS A 73 -7.90 17.95 7.81
C LYS A 73 -6.80 18.92 7.34
N GLY A 74 -5.89 18.42 6.49
CA GLY A 74 -4.78 19.21 5.94
C GLY A 74 -3.68 19.52 6.95
N VAL A 75 -3.61 18.74 8.06
CA VAL A 75 -2.66 18.98 9.16
C VAL A 75 -2.04 17.67 9.61
N SER A 76 -0.72 17.66 9.78
CA SER A 76 0.03 16.50 10.26
C SER A 76 0.22 16.55 11.78
N ALA A 77 0.26 15.34 12.41
CA ALA A 77 0.79 15.23 13.78
C ALA A 77 2.33 15.32 13.74
N THR A 78 2.90 16.07 14.67
CA THR A 78 4.36 16.30 14.79
C THR A 78 4.96 15.77 16.09
N GLY A 79 4.13 15.36 17.04
CA GLY A 79 4.59 14.77 18.31
C GLY A 79 3.46 14.17 19.12
N VAL A 80 3.82 13.26 20.04
CA VAL A 80 2.92 12.66 21.01
C VAL A 80 3.59 12.70 22.38
N ASP A 81 2.91 13.24 23.37
CA ASP A 81 3.29 13.15 24.79
C ASP A 81 2.35 12.14 25.49
N VAL A 82 2.86 10.95 25.76
CA VAL A 82 2.07 9.86 26.37
C VAL A 82 1.76 10.09 27.83
N ASN A 83 2.59 10.89 28.53
CA ASN A 83 2.43 11.18 29.96
C ASN A 83 1.35 12.24 30.20
N LYS A 84 1.36 13.29 29.39
CA LYS A 84 0.36 14.36 29.42
C LYS A 84 -0.84 14.11 28.53
N LYS A 85 -0.79 13.03 27.74
CA LYS A 85 -1.86 12.59 26.83
C LYS A 85 -2.31 13.68 25.86
N TYR A 86 -1.38 14.22 25.07
CA TYR A 86 -1.71 15.10 23.96
C TYR A 86 -0.91 14.78 22.69
N VAL A 87 -1.50 15.14 21.56
CA VAL A 87 -0.87 15.12 20.22
C VAL A 87 -0.59 16.55 19.83
N THR A 88 0.65 16.85 19.42
CA THR A 88 1.04 18.13 18.83
C THR A 88 0.83 18.09 17.33
N LEU A 89 0.29 19.15 16.75
CA LEU A 89 0.05 19.31 15.33
C LEU A 89 1.04 20.29 14.69
N GLU A 90 1.23 20.16 13.38
CA GLU A 90 2.10 20.99 12.54
C GLU A 90 1.79 22.50 12.65
N ASN A 91 0.54 22.86 12.85
CA ASN A 91 0.10 24.24 13.05
C ASN A 91 0.33 24.78 14.49
N GLY A 92 1.02 24.04 15.33
CA GLY A 92 1.33 24.40 16.71
C GLY A 92 0.21 24.11 17.74
N ASN A 93 -0.95 23.66 17.31
CA ASN A 93 -2.03 23.27 18.21
C ASN A 93 -1.74 21.92 18.87
N SER A 94 -2.38 21.67 20.01
CA SER A 94 -2.34 20.39 20.71
C SER A 94 -3.75 19.87 20.96
N ILE A 95 -3.91 18.55 20.89
CA ILE A 95 -5.19 17.87 21.12
C ILE A 95 -5.00 16.88 22.26
N GLU A 96 -5.78 17.03 23.31
CA GLU A 96 -5.84 16.07 24.42
C GLU A 96 -6.60 14.81 24.01
N TYR A 97 -6.18 13.66 24.53
CA TYR A 97 -6.86 12.38 24.33
C TYR A 97 -6.96 11.58 25.63
N ASP A 98 -8.04 10.83 25.77
CA ASP A 98 -8.10 9.72 26.73
C ASP A 98 -7.45 8.48 26.14
N LYS A 99 -7.72 8.21 24.83
CA LYS A 99 -7.11 7.13 24.05
C LYS A 99 -6.78 7.57 22.62
N LEU A 100 -5.65 7.07 22.12
CA LEU A 100 -5.06 7.44 20.83
C LEU A 100 -4.98 6.23 19.89
N LEU A 101 -5.46 6.38 18.64
CA LEU A 101 -5.22 5.45 17.55
C LEU A 101 -4.26 6.07 16.53
N ILE A 102 -3.09 5.46 16.36
CA ILE A 102 -2.09 5.85 15.36
C ILE A 102 -2.32 5.02 14.10
N ALA A 103 -2.84 5.66 13.04
CA ALA A 103 -3.12 5.06 11.74
C ALA A 103 -2.57 5.95 10.59
N THR A 104 -1.40 6.53 10.81
CA THR A 104 -0.72 7.50 9.92
C THR A 104 -0.23 6.90 8.61
N GLY A 105 -0.27 5.56 8.48
CA GLY A 105 0.11 4.86 7.26
C GLY A 105 1.60 4.94 6.95
N ALA A 106 1.93 5.07 5.67
CA ALA A 106 3.30 5.04 5.17
C ALA A 106 3.49 6.06 4.02
N HIS A 107 4.74 6.43 3.76
CA HIS A 107 5.17 7.25 2.63
C HIS A 107 6.06 6.48 1.67
N THR A 108 6.26 6.98 0.45
CA THR A 108 7.18 6.40 -0.53
C THR A 108 8.59 6.33 0.01
N PHE A 109 9.20 5.15 -0.08
CA PHE A 109 10.62 4.98 0.19
C PHE A 109 11.45 5.42 -1.03
N PHE A 110 12.33 6.37 -0.82
CA PHE A 110 13.35 6.76 -1.79
C PHE A 110 14.67 6.08 -1.40
N PRO A 111 15.16 5.10 -2.17
CA PRO A 111 16.48 4.52 -1.96
C PRO A 111 17.59 5.59 -1.93
N PRO A 112 18.74 5.32 -1.29
CA PRO A 112 19.82 6.30 -1.16
C PRO A 112 20.62 6.45 -2.48
N ILE A 113 19.94 6.77 -3.57
CA ILE A 113 20.53 7.09 -4.87
C ILE A 113 20.69 8.62 -4.92
N PRO A 114 21.89 9.15 -5.24
CA PRO A 114 22.10 10.58 -5.35
C PRO A 114 21.05 11.25 -6.25
N HIS A 115 20.56 12.40 -5.83
CA HIS A 115 19.53 13.21 -6.50
C HIS A 115 18.11 12.60 -6.51
N LEU A 116 17.89 11.33 -6.20
CA LEU A 116 16.57 10.68 -6.29
C LEU A 116 15.49 11.42 -5.49
N LYS A 117 15.82 11.90 -4.29
CA LYS A 117 14.87 12.62 -3.41
C LYS A 117 14.83 14.14 -3.68
N THR A 118 15.86 14.69 -4.35
CA THR A 118 16.05 16.14 -4.47
C THR A 118 15.85 16.67 -5.89
N ALA A 119 15.87 15.82 -6.90
CA ALA A 119 15.59 16.23 -8.26
C ALA A 119 14.14 16.72 -8.40
N LYS A 120 13.95 17.80 -9.17
CA LYS A 120 12.66 18.46 -9.33
C LYS A 120 11.61 17.59 -10.05
N ASN A 121 12.07 16.67 -10.89
CA ASN A 121 11.26 15.75 -11.67
C ASN A 121 11.39 14.29 -11.17
N SER A 122 11.59 14.11 -9.88
CA SER A 122 11.50 12.82 -9.17
C SER A 122 10.37 12.88 -8.16
N ILE A 123 9.45 11.92 -8.23
CA ILE A 123 8.26 11.90 -7.39
C ILE A 123 7.93 10.46 -6.96
N GLY A 124 7.33 10.29 -5.78
CA GLY A 124 6.71 9.03 -5.38
C GLY A 124 5.27 8.93 -5.87
N PHE A 125 4.67 7.75 -5.67
CA PHE A 125 3.23 7.57 -5.90
C PHE A 125 2.59 6.95 -4.67
N ARG A 126 1.89 7.78 -3.89
CA ARG A 126 1.25 7.31 -2.66
C ARG A 126 -0.06 8.03 -2.35
N ASN A 127 -0.15 9.32 -2.65
CA ASN A 127 -1.24 10.19 -2.27
C ASN A 127 -1.92 10.78 -3.50
N PHE A 128 -3.09 11.38 -3.29
CA PHE A 128 -3.82 12.06 -4.35
C PHE A 128 -3.02 13.21 -4.97
N ASP A 129 -2.30 13.99 -4.14
CA ASP A 129 -1.42 15.07 -4.62
C ASP A 129 -0.29 14.55 -5.50
N ASP A 130 0.28 13.38 -5.19
CA ASP A 130 1.29 12.74 -6.05
C ASP A 130 0.69 12.41 -7.42
N CYS A 131 -0.54 11.90 -7.43
CA CYS A 131 -1.27 11.56 -8.64
C CYS A 131 -1.49 12.80 -9.53
N GLU A 132 -2.00 13.91 -8.95
CA GLU A 132 -2.20 15.17 -9.68
C GLU A 132 -0.89 15.74 -10.22
N LYS A 133 0.19 15.72 -9.42
CA LYS A 133 1.51 16.18 -9.86
C LYS A 133 2.06 15.34 -11.02
N ILE A 134 1.93 14.01 -10.95
CA ILE A 134 2.37 13.11 -12.03
C ILE A 134 1.59 13.44 -13.31
N MET A 135 0.27 13.58 -13.23
CA MET A 135 -0.56 13.92 -14.37
C MET A 135 -0.20 15.30 -14.97
N GLU A 136 0.10 16.28 -14.15
CA GLU A 136 0.51 17.61 -14.63
C GLU A 136 1.88 17.56 -15.29
N MET A 137 2.86 16.93 -14.64
CA MET A 137 4.21 16.81 -15.18
C MET A 137 4.26 15.99 -16.47
N SER A 138 3.45 14.93 -16.57
CA SER A 138 3.42 14.07 -17.76
C SER A 138 3.01 14.79 -19.03
N LYS A 139 2.25 15.89 -18.95
CA LYS A 139 1.86 16.69 -20.13
C LYS A 139 3.04 17.24 -20.93
N ASN A 140 4.19 17.44 -20.27
CA ASN A 140 5.38 18.02 -20.85
C ASN A 140 6.55 17.02 -20.96
N CYS A 141 6.31 15.74 -20.67
CA CYS A 141 7.31 14.69 -20.70
C CYS A 141 7.22 13.88 -22.01
N LYS A 142 8.37 13.42 -22.50
CA LYS A 142 8.44 12.39 -23.55
C LYS A 142 8.77 11.02 -22.98
N ASN A 143 9.61 10.98 -21.95
CA ASN A 143 10.14 9.74 -21.38
C ASN A 143 9.88 9.71 -19.87
N ILE A 144 9.05 8.81 -19.44
CA ILE A 144 8.75 8.57 -18.02
C ILE A 144 9.38 7.24 -17.61
N VAL A 145 10.11 7.24 -16.51
CA VAL A 145 10.67 6.03 -15.94
C VAL A 145 9.98 5.72 -14.62
N VAL A 146 9.47 4.49 -14.49
CA VAL A 146 8.92 3.97 -13.23
C VAL A 146 9.94 3.01 -12.63
N MET A 147 10.39 3.29 -11.42
CA MET A 147 11.34 2.48 -10.69
C MET A 147 10.63 1.59 -9.67
N GLY A 148 10.60 0.29 -9.95
CA GLY A 148 9.94 -0.76 -9.16
C GLY A 148 8.71 -1.35 -9.86
N ALA A 149 8.68 -2.67 -10.02
CA ALA A 149 7.62 -3.44 -10.68
C ALA A 149 6.69 -4.18 -9.69
N GLY A 150 6.55 -3.66 -8.47
CA GLY A 150 5.52 -4.10 -7.53
C GLY A 150 4.14 -3.52 -7.89
N LEU A 151 3.10 -3.83 -7.08
CA LEU A 151 1.72 -3.38 -7.32
C LEU A 151 1.62 -1.88 -7.59
N VAL A 152 2.31 -1.06 -6.79
CA VAL A 152 2.28 0.41 -6.94
C VAL A 152 2.89 0.86 -8.26
N GLY A 153 4.01 0.26 -8.68
CA GLY A 153 4.63 0.59 -9.97
C GLY A 153 3.74 0.23 -11.15
N ILE A 154 3.06 -0.92 -11.06
CA ILE A 154 2.14 -1.37 -12.11
C ILE A 154 0.87 -0.51 -12.14
N ASP A 155 0.34 -0.09 -10.97
CA ASP A 155 -0.75 0.91 -10.91
C ASP A 155 -0.37 2.20 -11.65
N VAL A 156 0.84 2.74 -11.38
CA VAL A 156 1.34 3.94 -12.05
C VAL A 156 1.44 3.75 -13.56
N ILE A 157 2.04 2.64 -14.01
CA ILE A 157 2.19 2.36 -15.45
C ILE A 157 0.80 2.29 -16.10
N SER A 158 -0.16 1.59 -15.47
CA SER A 158 -1.54 1.52 -15.97
C SER A 158 -2.15 2.92 -16.15
N GLY A 159 -1.98 3.79 -15.14
CA GLY A 159 -2.44 5.17 -15.20
C GLY A 159 -1.77 6.02 -16.29
N LEU A 160 -0.56 5.67 -16.71
CA LEU A 160 0.21 6.39 -17.72
C LEU A 160 -0.02 5.90 -19.16
N LEU A 161 -0.65 4.74 -19.37
CA LEU A 161 -0.87 4.19 -20.71
C LEU A 161 -1.73 5.08 -21.62
N HIS A 162 -2.45 6.05 -21.05
CA HIS A 162 -3.28 7.01 -21.79
C HIS A 162 -2.54 8.30 -22.14
N THR A 163 -1.26 8.40 -21.80
CA THR A 163 -0.41 9.54 -22.13
C THR A 163 0.35 9.26 -23.43
N ASP A 164 0.83 10.33 -24.10
CA ASP A 164 1.69 10.21 -25.28
C ASP A 164 3.17 9.97 -24.91
N CYS A 165 3.45 9.60 -23.66
CA CYS A 165 4.80 9.41 -23.15
C CYS A 165 5.33 8.01 -23.44
N ASN A 166 6.63 7.90 -23.70
CA ASN A 166 7.34 6.63 -23.65
C ASN A 166 7.52 6.22 -22.19
N VAL A 167 6.88 5.13 -21.78
CA VAL A 167 6.98 4.60 -20.41
C VAL A 167 8.02 3.49 -20.35
N SER A 168 8.94 3.59 -19.41
CA SER A 168 9.96 2.58 -19.13
C SER A 168 9.83 2.10 -17.68
N LEU A 169 9.91 0.78 -17.46
CA LEU A 169 9.90 0.13 -16.15
C LEU A 169 11.30 -0.38 -15.84
N VAL A 170 11.84 -0.05 -14.66
CA VAL A 170 13.12 -0.57 -14.17
C VAL A 170 12.88 -1.37 -12.88
N GLU A 171 13.30 -2.63 -12.87
CA GLU A 171 13.10 -3.55 -11.76
C GLU A 171 14.38 -4.35 -11.48
N MET A 172 14.73 -4.46 -10.19
CA MET A 172 15.90 -5.23 -9.75
C MET A 172 15.67 -6.73 -9.74
N GLN A 173 14.42 -7.16 -9.62
CA GLN A 173 14.04 -8.57 -9.69
C GLN A 173 13.97 -9.04 -11.15
N ASP A 174 13.86 -10.34 -11.31
CA ASP A 174 13.85 -11.00 -12.62
C ASP A 174 12.49 -10.92 -13.34
N ARG A 175 11.48 -10.31 -12.70
CA ARG A 175 10.11 -10.23 -13.24
C ARG A 175 9.25 -9.18 -12.56
N MET A 176 8.16 -8.85 -13.21
CA MET A 176 7.06 -8.05 -12.69
C MET A 176 6.34 -8.79 -11.55
N LEU A 177 5.89 -8.04 -10.53
CA LEU A 177 5.07 -8.55 -9.42
C LEU A 177 5.69 -9.78 -8.71
N SER A 178 7.02 -9.78 -8.55
CA SER A 178 7.80 -10.94 -8.07
C SER A 178 7.38 -11.46 -6.69
N ILE A 179 6.78 -10.60 -5.85
CA ILE A 179 6.21 -10.99 -4.54
C ILE A 179 4.90 -11.76 -4.72
N GLN A 180 4.09 -11.41 -5.72
CA GLN A 180 2.77 -11.99 -5.94
C GLN A 180 2.77 -13.17 -6.90
N LEU A 181 3.61 -13.12 -7.93
CA LEU A 181 3.53 -14.03 -9.07
C LEU A 181 4.82 -14.84 -9.26
N ASP A 182 4.70 -16.01 -9.83
CA ASP A 182 5.82 -16.73 -10.41
C ASP A 182 6.11 -16.24 -11.84
N LYS A 183 7.15 -16.79 -12.48
CA LYS A 183 7.57 -16.37 -13.83
C LYS A 183 6.49 -16.54 -14.89
N LYS A 184 5.70 -17.62 -14.81
CA LYS A 184 4.68 -17.90 -15.81
C LYS A 184 3.52 -16.92 -15.74
N ALA A 185 3.00 -16.68 -14.54
CA ALA A 185 1.92 -15.71 -14.36
C ALA A 185 2.39 -14.26 -14.59
N ALA A 186 3.63 -13.92 -14.24
CA ALA A 186 4.21 -12.62 -14.51
C ALA A 186 4.39 -12.36 -16.03
N SER A 187 4.85 -13.35 -16.79
CA SER A 187 5.12 -13.18 -18.22
C SER A 187 3.88 -12.76 -19.02
N VAL A 188 2.68 -13.13 -18.58
CA VAL A 188 1.42 -12.71 -19.24
C VAL A 188 1.23 -11.19 -19.13
N TYR A 189 1.51 -10.62 -17.96
CA TYR A 189 1.46 -9.17 -17.79
C TYR A 189 2.61 -8.46 -18.52
N GLU A 190 3.82 -9.03 -18.46
CA GLU A 190 4.99 -8.47 -19.13
C GLU A 190 4.76 -8.34 -20.65
N GLU A 191 4.20 -9.38 -21.28
CA GLU A 191 3.81 -9.36 -22.68
C GLU A 191 2.70 -8.33 -22.95
N ALA A 192 1.66 -8.30 -22.11
CA ALA A 192 0.56 -7.35 -22.26
C ALA A 192 1.03 -5.88 -22.16
N TYR A 193 1.92 -5.55 -21.23
CA TYR A 193 2.48 -4.20 -21.12
C TYR A 193 3.48 -3.90 -22.25
N SER A 194 4.26 -4.88 -22.69
CA SER A 194 5.14 -4.74 -23.86
C SER A 194 4.34 -4.40 -25.13
N THR A 195 3.21 -5.08 -25.35
CA THR A 195 2.28 -4.81 -26.46
C THR A 195 1.70 -3.38 -26.40
N LYS A 196 1.60 -2.79 -25.21
CA LYS A 196 1.22 -1.39 -24.99
C LYS A 196 2.38 -0.39 -25.15
N GLY A 197 3.57 -0.86 -25.52
CA GLY A 197 4.75 -0.03 -25.75
C GLY A 197 5.58 0.27 -24.50
N VAL A 198 5.31 -0.37 -23.37
CA VAL A 198 6.11 -0.20 -22.15
C VAL A 198 7.44 -0.93 -22.30
N LYS A 199 8.55 -0.19 -22.22
CA LYS A 199 9.90 -0.78 -22.18
C LYS A 199 10.19 -1.31 -20.79
N GLN A 200 10.74 -2.51 -20.69
CA GLN A 200 10.92 -3.19 -19.41
C GLN A 200 12.38 -3.61 -19.21
N TYR A 201 12.96 -3.26 -18.07
CA TYR A 201 14.35 -3.51 -17.72
C TYR A 201 14.38 -4.29 -16.39
N TYR A 202 14.45 -5.63 -16.49
CA TYR A 202 14.57 -6.54 -15.34
C TYR A 202 16.01 -6.85 -14.98
N GLU A 203 16.24 -7.28 -13.73
CA GLU A 203 17.56 -7.54 -13.16
C GLU A 203 18.49 -6.32 -13.27
N LYS A 204 17.90 -5.13 -13.33
CA LYS A 204 18.59 -3.85 -13.46
C LYS A 204 18.08 -2.87 -12.40
N GLY A 205 19.01 -2.23 -11.73
CA GLY A 205 18.71 -1.14 -10.80
C GLY A 205 19.07 0.22 -11.38
N VAL A 206 18.54 1.27 -10.80
CA VAL A 206 19.02 2.64 -11.04
C VAL A 206 20.33 2.82 -10.28
N LYS A 207 21.42 3.06 -10.98
CA LYS A 207 22.76 3.26 -10.41
C LYS A 207 23.01 4.73 -10.10
N GLU A 208 22.66 5.61 -11.05
CA GLU A 208 22.94 7.04 -10.98
C GLU A 208 21.89 7.83 -11.77
N LEU A 209 21.60 9.03 -11.33
CA LEU A 209 20.75 10.00 -12.02
C LEU A 209 21.60 11.12 -12.59
N ILE A 210 21.55 11.30 -13.90
CA ILE A 210 22.24 12.39 -14.60
C ILE A 210 21.31 13.60 -14.61
N VAL A 211 21.68 14.63 -13.87
CA VAL A 211 20.87 15.85 -13.67
C VAL A 211 21.49 17.04 -14.38
N ASP A 212 20.64 17.97 -14.85
CA ASP A 212 21.08 19.25 -15.40
C ASP A 212 21.40 20.28 -14.30
N GLU A 213 21.86 21.47 -14.71
CA GLU A 213 22.21 22.58 -13.81
C GLU A 213 20.99 23.07 -12.99
N ASP A 214 19.78 22.88 -13.51
CA ASP A 214 18.54 23.25 -12.84
C ASP A 214 18.07 22.20 -11.84
N GLY A 215 18.72 21.01 -11.77
CA GLY A 215 18.38 19.90 -10.88
C GLY A 215 17.27 19.00 -11.42
N ASN A 216 17.05 18.97 -12.74
CA ASN A 216 16.15 18.00 -13.36
C ASN A 216 16.94 16.80 -13.88
N ILE A 217 16.41 15.61 -13.71
CA ILE A 217 16.93 14.37 -14.31
C ILE A 217 16.75 14.48 -15.83
N LYS A 218 17.77 14.10 -16.58
CA LYS A 218 17.76 13.95 -18.04
C LYS A 218 17.93 12.52 -18.47
N GLU A 219 18.74 11.77 -17.75
CA GLU A 219 19.03 10.38 -18.06
C GLU A 219 19.22 9.58 -16.76
N ILE A 220 19.02 8.29 -16.86
CA ILE A 220 19.23 7.32 -15.80
C ILE A 220 20.29 6.33 -16.26
N LEU A 221 21.39 6.20 -15.52
CA LEU A 221 22.37 5.15 -15.70
C LEU A 221 21.91 3.92 -14.91
N LEU A 222 21.72 2.81 -15.60
CA LEU A 222 21.36 1.53 -15.00
C LEU A 222 22.60 0.77 -14.49
N THR A 223 22.40 -0.20 -13.60
CA THR A 223 23.47 -1.08 -13.09
C THR A 223 24.11 -1.93 -14.19
N SER A 224 23.44 -2.12 -15.32
CA SER A 224 23.98 -2.78 -16.54
C SER A 224 24.99 -1.91 -17.30
N GLY A 225 25.11 -0.60 -16.98
CA GLY A 225 25.87 0.36 -17.75
C GLY A 225 25.11 1.04 -18.89
N GLU A 226 23.87 0.64 -19.14
CA GLU A 226 22.98 1.25 -20.12
C GLU A 226 22.42 2.58 -19.57
N THR A 227 22.32 3.59 -20.42
CA THR A 227 21.70 4.87 -20.10
C THR A 227 20.37 5.01 -20.83
N ILE A 228 19.32 5.43 -20.10
CA ILE A 228 17.99 5.65 -20.65
C ILE A 228 17.51 7.09 -20.40
N PRO A 229 16.83 7.74 -21.38
CA PRO A 229 16.31 9.09 -21.22
C PRO A 229 15.19 9.14 -20.16
N CYS A 230 15.14 10.24 -19.38
CA CYS A 230 14.15 10.40 -18.32
C CYS A 230 13.78 11.89 -18.14
N ASP A 231 12.54 12.23 -18.44
CA ASP A 231 11.98 13.56 -18.18
C ASP A 231 11.20 13.60 -16.87
N LEU A 232 10.73 12.43 -16.38
CA LEU A 232 10.04 12.23 -15.11
C LEU A 232 10.37 10.86 -14.54
N LEU A 233 10.88 10.81 -13.31
CA LEU A 233 11.12 9.57 -12.58
C LEU A 233 10.07 9.38 -11.50
N ILE A 234 9.37 8.24 -11.54
CA ILE A 234 8.39 7.86 -10.53
C ILE A 234 8.96 6.73 -9.69
N CYS A 235 9.17 7.01 -8.40
CA CYS A 235 9.72 6.06 -7.45
C CYS A 235 8.60 5.21 -6.83
N ALA A 236 8.60 3.92 -7.15
CA ALA A 236 7.71 2.90 -6.61
C ALA A 236 8.49 1.74 -5.92
N ALA A 237 9.65 2.06 -5.33
CA ALA A 237 10.57 1.10 -4.70
C ALA A 237 10.18 0.66 -3.28
N GLY A 238 8.91 0.80 -2.93
CA GLY A 238 8.36 0.44 -1.63
C GLY A 238 7.97 1.63 -0.75
N VAL A 239 7.62 1.33 0.49
CA VAL A 239 7.13 2.33 1.46
C VAL A 239 7.87 2.26 2.78
N ARG A 240 7.78 3.33 3.58
CA ARG A 240 8.23 3.39 4.99
C ARG A 240 7.09 3.91 5.85
N ALA A 241 6.92 3.32 7.02
CA ALA A 241 5.91 3.74 7.99
C ALA A 241 6.14 5.19 8.44
N ASN A 242 5.04 5.94 8.59
CA ASN A 242 5.08 7.33 9.07
C ASN A 242 5.16 7.33 10.60
N VAL A 243 6.36 7.22 11.14
CA VAL A 243 6.63 7.15 12.59
C VAL A 243 7.59 8.23 13.09
N GLU A 244 8.05 9.12 12.24
CA GLU A 244 9.06 10.14 12.55
C GLU A 244 8.62 11.06 13.70
N PHE A 245 7.32 11.35 13.78
CA PHE A 245 6.74 12.19 14.83
C PHE A 245 6.72 11.51 16.22
N LEU A 246 7.03 10.21 16.28
CA LEU A 246 7.10 9.42 17.52
C LEU A 246 8.50 9.37 18.12
N GLN A 247 9.54 9.89 17.47
CA GLN A 247 10.95 9.76 17.90
C GLN A 247 11.23 10.24 19.31
N ASN A 248 10.46 11.23 19.81
CA ASN A 248 10.61 11.78 21.17
C ASN A 248 9.50 11.33 22.11
N SER A 249 8.73 10.33 21.71
CA SER A 249 7.67 9.76 22.52
C SER A 249 8.07 8.44 23.11
N GLU A 250 7.81 7.94 24.15
CA GLU A 250 8.21 6.61 24.67
C GLU A 250 7.54 5.43 23.91
N ILE A 251 6.96 5.69 22.72
CA ILE A 251 6.26 4.69 21.91
C ILE A 251 7.27 3.91 21.08
N GLU A 252 7.27 2.58 21.22
CA GLU A 252 8.20 1.71 20.53
C GLU A 252 7.95 1.63 19.01
N CYS A 253 9.03 1.86 18.26
CA CYS A 253 9.08 1.64 16.83
C CYS A 253 10.28 0.76 16.48
N ASP A 254 10.15 -0.12 15.51
CA ASP A 254 11.25 -0.92 14.97
C ASP A 254 11.55 -0.57 13.50
N LYS A 255 12.40 -1.36 12.85
CA LYS A 255 12.76 -1.15 11.44
C LYS A 255 11.59 -1.23 10.45
N PHE A 256 10.46 -1.78 10.85
CA PHE A 256 9.26 -1.88 10.02
C PHE A 256 8.31 -0.71 10.27
N GLY A 257 8.18 -0.26 11.51
CA GLY A 257 7.27 0.81 11.90
C GLY A 257 6.85 0.71 13.37
N LEU A 258 5.64 1.14 13.66
CA LEU A 258 5.06 1.12 15.00
C LEU A 258 4.88 -0.31 15.51
N VAL A 259 5.40 -0.61 16.70
CA VAL A 259 5.24 -1.92 17.34
C VAL A 259 3.89 -2.02 18.02
N ILE A 260 3.10 -3.03 17.64
CA ILE A 260 1.80 -3.34 18.26
C ILE A 260 1.71 -4.84 18.58
N ASP A 261 0.87 -5.18 19.56
CA ASP A 261 0.46 -6.56 19.83
C ASP A 261 -0.74 -7.00 18.97
N THR A 262 -1.25 -8.22 19.18
CA THR A 262 -2.40 -8.75 18.45
C THR A 262 -3.71 -8.01 18.73
N GLN A 263 -3.76 -7.20 19.77
CA GLN A 263 -4.88 -6.36 20.16
C GLN A 263 -4.77 -4.93 19.61
N GLY A 264 -3.72 -4.63 18.85
CA GLY A 264 -3.42 -3.30 18.36
C GLY A 264 -2.84 -2.35 19.42
N LYS A 265 -2.44 -2.83 20.60
CA LYS A 265 -1.86 -2.02 21.67
C LYS A 265 -0.38 -1.79 21.42
N THR A 266 0.08 -0.59 21.70
CA THR A 266 1.51 -0.27 21.80
C THR A 266 2.02 -0.56 23.22
N ASN A 267 3.31 -0.36 23.46
CA ASN A 267 3.89 -0.36 24.81
C ASN A 267 3.37 0.79 25.70
N ALA A 268 2.87 1.87 25.10
CA ALA A 268 2.34 3.02 25.83
C ALA A 268 0.86 2.81 26.19
N LYS A 269 0.51 3.08 27.46
CA LYS A 269 -0.85 2.93 27.94
C LYS A 269 -1.82 3.83 27.17
N ASP A 270 -2.99 3.30 26.80
CA ASP A 270 -4.06 3.98 26.06
C ASP A 270 -3.68 4.45 24.63
N VAL A 271 -2.56 3.93 24.10
CA VAL A 271 -2.11 4.19 22.72
C VAL A 271 -2.16 2.91 21.89
N PHE A 272 -2.80 2.99 20.75
CA PHE A 272 -3.06 1.89 19.82
C PHE A 272 -2.52 2.22 18.44
N GLY A 273 -2.25 1.19 17.63
CA GLY A 273 -1.81 1.35 16.25
C GLY A 273 -2.56 0.44 15.28
N ALA A 274 -2.68 0.86 14.02
CA ALA A 274 -3.32 0.06 12.98
C ALA A 274 -2.90 0.46 11.57
N GLY A 275 -2.82 -0.50 10.66
CA GLY A 275 -2.57 -0.32 9.25
C GLY A 275 -1.10 -0.17 8.90
N ASP A 276 -0.81 0.46 7.76
CA ASP A 276 0.54 0.52 7.17
C ASP A 276 1.59 1.17 8.06
N VAL A 277 1.19 1.88 9.12
CA VAL A 277 2.12 2.44 10.12
C VAL A 277 2.88 1.35 10.88
N THR A 278 2.34 0.12 10.96
CA THR A 278 3.02 -1.02 11.57
C THR A 278 4.08 -1.65 10.66
N GLY A 279 4.00 -1.39 9.35
CA GLY A 279 4.94 -1.85 8.32
C GLY A 279 4.99 -3.36 8.08
N ARG A 280 4.16 -4.16 8.79
CA ARG A 280 4.23 -5.63 8.72
C ARG A 280 3.36 -6.21 7.63
N ASN A 281 2.14 -5.73 7.50
CA ASN A 281 1.15 -6.26 6.55
C ASN A 281 0.41 -5.11 5.85
N PRO A 282 1.09 -4.33 4.98
CA PRO A 282 0.56 -3.10 4.41
C PRO A 282 -0.44 -3.38 3.27
N ILE A 283 -1.57 -4.02 3.59
CA ILE A 283 -2.67 -4.26 2.66
C ILE A 283 -3.99 -3.77 3.24
N TRP A 284 -4.89 -3.33 2.35
CA TRP A 284 -6.16 -2.73 2.72
C TRP A 284 -7.03 -3.57 3.68
N PRO A 285 -7.27 -4.88 3.44
CA PRO A 285 -8.10 -5.68 4.34
C PRO A 285 -7.52 -5.81 5.75
N THR A 286 -6.20 -5.91 5.88
CA THR A 286 -5.51 -5.96 7.17
C THR A 286 -5.65 -4.62 7.90
N ALA A 287 -5.42 -3.50 7.22
CA ALA A 287 -5.57 -2.17 7.80
C ALA A 287 -6.99 -1.94 8.36
N VAL A 288 -8.03 -2.35 7.62
CA VAL A 288 -9.43 -2.29 8.09
C VAL A 288 -9.63 -3.10 9.37
N LYS A 289 -9.16 -4.35 9.38
CA LYS A 289 -9.31 -5.25 10.55
C LYS A 289 -8.56 -4.73 11.78
N GLU A 290 -7.32 -4.30 11.61
CA GLU A 290 -6.52 -3.73 12.69
C GLU A 290 -7.18 -2.49 13.27
N GLY A 291 -7.73 -1.59 12.43
CA GLY A 291 -8.48 -0.42 12.89
C GLY A 291 -9.70 -0.79 13.75
N ILE A 292 -10.47 -1.80 13.34
CA ILE A 292 -11.63 -2.30 14.09
C ILE A 292 -11.18 -2.94 15.41
N ILE A 293 -10.13 -3.77 15.39
CA ILE A 293 -9.59 -4.44 16.59
C ILE A 293 -9.08 -3.42 17.59
N ALA A 294 -8.30 -2.45 17.14
CA ALA A 294 -7.82 -1.37 17.99
C ALA A 294 -8.98 -0.60 18.64
N ALA A 295 -9.99 -0.22 17.86
CA ALA A 295 -11.19 0.47 18.37
C ALA A 295 -11.97 -0.36 19.39
N ASN A 296 -12.14 -1.68 19.18
CA ASN A 296 -12.76 -2.59 20.14
C ASN A 296 -12.01 -2.53 21.48
N ASN A 297 -10.68 -2.68 21.45
CA ASN A 297 -9.86 -2.66 22.67
C ASN A 297 -9.80 -1.26 23.31
N MET A 298 -9.86 -0.19 22.53
CA MET A 298 -10.05 1.17 23.05
C MET A 298 -11.36 1.32 23.83
N CYS A 299 -12.41 0.60 23.45
CA CYS A 299 -13.69 0.58 24.18
C CYS A 299 -13.77 -0.53 25.26
N GLY A 300 -12.67 -1.24 25.54
CA GLY A 300 -12.63 -2.30 26.56
C GLY A 300 -13.20 -3.65 26.11
N ILE A 301 -13.46 -3.83 24.81
CA ILE A 301 -13.92 -5.10 24.24
C ILE A 301 -12.71 -5.89 23.78
N ASN A 302 -12.45 -7.04 24.41
CA ASN A 302 -11.31 -7.88 24.04
C ASN A 302 -11.47 -8.41 22.60
N SER A 303 -10.54 -8.02 21.72
CA SER A 303 -10.52 -8.38 20.31
C SER A 303 -9.07 -8.57 19.86
N GLU A 304 -8.81 -9.64 19.11
CA GLU A 304 -7.44 -9.98 18.69
C GLU A 304 -7.38 -10.26 17.19
N MET A 305 -6.23 -9.91 16.59
CA MET A 305 -5.91 -10.29 15.23
C MET A 305 -5.52 -11.76 15.21
N THR A 306 -6.44 -12.60 14.77
CA THR A 306 -6.22 -14.05 14.59
C THR A 306 -5.91 -14.44 13.16
N ASP A 307 -6.09 -13.51 12.23
CA ASP A 307 -5.98 -13.70 10.79
C ASP A 307 -4.80 -12.92 10.23
N PHE A 308 -3.64 -13.52 10.32
CA PHE A 308 -2.40 -12.99 9.75
C PHE A 308 -2.27 -13.28 8.23
N PHE A 309 -3.35 -13.66 7.57
CA PHE A 309 -3.36 -13.97 6.14
C PHE A 309 -3.29 -12.67 5.32
N ALA A 310 -2.09 -12.07 5.33
CA ALA A 310 -1.78 -10.87 4.55
C ALA A 310 -1.44 -11.17 3.09
N SER A 311 -1.15 -12.44 2.76
CA SER A 311 -0.68 -12.86 1.44
C SER A 311 -1.85 -13.09 0.47
N LYS A 312 -2.75 -12.09 0.34
CA LYS A 312 -3.80 -12.09 -0.68
C LYS A 312 -3.70 -10.84 -1.53
N SER A 313 -3.39 -11.01 -2.81
CA SER A 313 -3.45 -9.95 -3.82
C SER A 313 -4.45 -10.32 -4.90
N THR A 314 -5.38 -9.43 -5.19
CA THR A 314 -6.29 -9.54 -6.31
C THR A 314 -5.97 -8.40 -7.27
N MET A 315 -5.70 -8.73 -8.51
CA MET A 315 -5.23 -7.83 -9.55
C MET A 315 -6.09 -8.01 -10.79
N ASN A 316 -6.29 -6.94 -11.54
CA ASN A 316 -6.97 -6.99 -12.83
C ASN A 316 -6.37 -5.93 -13.77
N PHE A 317 -5.06 -6.02 -14.00
CA PHE A 317 -4.37 -5.13 -14.91
C PHE A 317 -4.66 -5.54 -16.36
N LEU A 318 -4.95 -4.57 -17.20
CA LEU A 318 -5.23 -4.76 -18.64
C LEU A 318 -6.32 -5.80 -18.93
N GLY A 319 -7.26 -5.98 -17.99
CA GLY A 319 -8.35 -6.95 -18.14
C GLY A 319 -7.94 -8.41 -17.89
N ILE A 320 -6.78 -8.66 -17.29
CA ILE A 320 -6.29 -9.99 -16.93
C ILE A 320 -6.54 -10.23 -15.43
N PRO A 321 -7.66 -10.88 -15.05
CA PRO A 321 -7.96 -11.12 -13.65
C PRO A 321 -6.96 -12.12 -13.06
N THR A 322 -6.34 -11.76 -11.96
CA THR A 322 -5.31 -12.58 -11.31
C THR A 322 -5.48 -12.52 -9.79
N MET A 323 -5.29 -13.65 -9.12
CA MET A 323 -5.24 -13.74 -7.68
C MET A 323 -4.03 -14.54 -7.23
N SER A 324 -3.29 -13.99 -6.28
CA SER A 324 -2.22 -14.66 -5.55
C SER A 324 -2.64 -14.84 -4.10
N LEU A 325 -2.48 -16.04 -3.57
CA LEU A 325 -2.89 -16.44 -2.23
C LEU A 325 -1.74 -17.20 -1.54
N GLY A 326 -1.40 -16.82 -0.31
CA GLY A 326 -0.38 -17.51 0.48
C GLY A 326 1.02 -17.36 -0.12
N ILE A 327 1.79 -18.46 -0.14
CA ILE A 327 3.14 -18.46 -0.72
C ILE A 327 3.07 -18.64 -2.25
N ASN A 328 3.92 -17.93 -2.99
CA ASN A 328 4.06 -18.08 -4.44
C ASN A 328 5.25 -18.97 -4.84
N THR A 329 6.16 -19.19 -3.91
CA THR A 329 7.35 -20.02 -4.07
C THR A 329 7.46 -20.97 -2.87
N PRO A 330 7.69 -22.29 -3.07
CA PRO A 330 7.92 -23.23 -1.99
C PRO A 330 9.11 -22.80 -1.13
N PRO A 331 9.03 -22.88 0.21
CA PRO A 331 10.16 -22.63 1.08
C PRO A 331 11.28 -23.67 0.97
N ASP A 332 10.91 -24.92 0.65
CA ASP A 332 11.82 -26.08 0.51
C ASP A 332 11.21 -27.17 -0.38
N GLU A 333 11.97 -28.22 -0.65
CA GLU A 333 11.60 -29.32 -1.55
C GLU A 333 10.51 -30.26 -1.00
N THR A 334 10.05 -30.08 0.23
CA THR A 334 8.99 -30.91 0.82
C THR A 334 7.58 -30.47 0.38
N TYR A 335 7.47 -29.29 -0.25
CA TYR A 335 6.24 -28.81 -0.83
C TYR A 335 6.07 -29.33 -2.26
N GLN A 336 4.85 -29.71 -2.60
CA GLN A 336 4.47 -30.12 -3.94
C GLN A 336 3.82 -28.96 -4.68
N ILE A 337 4.01 -28.93 -6.00
CA ILE A 337 3.44 -27.92 -6.88
C ILE A 337 2.60 -28.62 -7.93
N GLU A 338 1.36 -28.19 -8.07
CA GLU A 338 0.48 -28.56 -9.16
C GLU A 338 0.23 -27.34 -10.05
N ILE A 339 0.34 -27.53 -11.36
CA ILE A 339 0.13 -26.46 -12.35
C ILE A 339 -0.84 -26.99 -13.41
N GLU A 340 -1.85 -26.19 -13.70
CA GLU A 340 -2.77 -26.37 -14.81
C GLU A 340 -2.76 -25.10 -15.67
N SER A 341 -2.77 -25.24 -16.97
CA SER A 341 -2.94 -24.16 -17.93
C SER A 341 -3.68 -24.67 -19.16
N ASP A 342 -4.47 -23.82 -19.78
CA ASP A 342 -5.20 -24.12 -21.00
C ASP A 342 -4.91 -23.12 -22.12
N ASP A 343 -5.48 -23.37 -23.31
CA ASP A 343 -5.31 -22.52 -24.49
C ASP A 343 -6.11 -21.21 -24.41
N ASP A 344 -7.05 -21.09 -23.47
CA ASP A 344 -7.84 -19.88 -23.21
C ASP A 344 -7.07 -18.86 -22.32
N GLY A 345 -5.83 -19.20 -21.90
CA GLY A 345 -4.96 -18.35 -21.10
C GLY A 345 -5.22 -18.45 -19.59
N ASN A 346 -5.99 -19.47 -19.16
CA ASN A 346 -6.16 -19.72 -17.74
C ASN A 346 -4.92 -20.42 -17.18
N TYR A 347 -4.50 -19.94 -16.00
CA TYR A 347 -3.36 -20.49 -15.28
C TYR A 347 -3.73 -20.70 -13.80
N LYS A 348 -3.48 -21.91 -13.31
CA LYS A 348 -3.67 -22.28 -11.92
C LYS A 348 -2.42 -22.97 -11.39
N LYS A 349 -1.87 -22.46 -10.31
CA LYS A 349 -0.78 -23.05 -9.55
C LYS A 349 -1.21 -23.25 -8.11
N ILE A 350 -1.02 -24.45 -7.59
CA ILE A 350 -1.27 -24.80 -6.19
C ILE A 350 0.03 -25.26 -5.56
N ILE A 351 0.34 -24.76 -4.37
CA ILE A 351 1.46 -25.20 -3.56
C ILE A 351 0.90 -25.85 -2.31
N HIS A 352 1.21 -27.15 -2.10
CA HIS A 352 0.65 -27.91 -1.00
C HIS A 352 1.70 -28.81 -0.32
N LYS A 353 1.39 -29.24 0.89
CA LYS A 353 2.19 -30.17 1.69
C LYS A 353 1.30 -30.85 2.73
N ASP A 354 1.47 -32.15 2.93
CA ASP A 354 0.76 -32.95 3.95
C ASP A 354 -0.77 -32.73 3.92
N GLY A 355 -1.37 -32.77 2.72
CA GLY A 355 -2.79 -32.58 2.51
C GLY A 355 -3.32 -31.15 2.71
N LYS A 356 -2.46 -30.16 2.92
CA LYS A 356 -2.85 -28.76 3.12
C LYS A 356 -2.31 -27.87 2.03
N ILE A 357 -3.12 -26.88 1.60
CA ILE A 357 -2.71 -25.88 0.62
C ILE A 357 -2.08 -24.69 1.37
N TYR A 358 -0.93 -24.26 0.88
CA TYR A 358 -0.16 -23.14 1.45
C TYR A 358 -0.11 -21.91 0.52
N GLY A 359 -0.29 -22.15 -0.77
CA GLY A 359 -0.28 -21.07 -1.76
C GLY A 359 -1.04 -21.42 -3.02
N ALA A 360 -1.54 -20.40 -3.70
CA ALA A 360 -2.18 -20.54 -5.00
C ALA A 360 -2.00 -19.27 -5.84
N ILE A 361 -1.84 -19.44 -7.14
CA ILE A 361 -1.95 -18.40 -8.15
C ILE A 361 -3.08 -18.82 -9.10
N LEU A 362 -4.04 -17.93 -9.32
CA LEU A 362 -5.09 -18.06 -10.33
C LEU A 362 -4.99 -16.87 -11.27
N GLN A 363 -5.01 -17.12 -12.58
CA GLN A 363 -5.03 -16.07 -13.62
C GLN A 363 -6.01 -16.50 -14.71
N GLY A 364 -6.83 -15.58 -15.20
CA GLY A 364 -7.95 -15.85 -16.10
C GLY A 364 -9.19 -16.28 -15.31
N ASP A 365 -9.36 -17.57 -15.05
CA ASP A 365 -10.48 -18.09 -14.24
C ASP A 365 -10.18 -18.00 -12.74
N LEU A 366 -10.99 -17.20 -12.01
CA LEU A 366 -10.92 -17.03 -10.56
C LEU A 366 -12.01 -17.81 -9.79
N SER A 367 -12.73 -18.72 -10.42
CA SER A 367 -13.91 -19.40 -9.84
C SER A 367 -13.62 -20.08 -8.50
N TYR A 368 -12.42 -20.62 -8.31
CA TYR A 368 -12.01 -21.33 -7.08
C TYR A 368 -11.44 -20.42 -5.99
N SER A 369 -11.33 -19.13 -6.22
CA SER A 369 -10.66 -18.18 -5.34
C SER A 369 -11.20 -18.16 -3.91
N GLY A 370 -12.51 -18.23 -3.76
CA GLY A 370 -13.19 -18.25 -2.46
C GLY A 370 -12.86 -19.49 -1.65
N VAL A 371 -12.94 -20.66 -2.29
CA VAL A 371 -12.63 -21.96 -1.67
C VAL A 371 -11.17 -22.02 -1.26
N LEU A 372 -10.25 -21.72 -2.19
CA LEU A 372 -8.80 -21.71 -1.93
C LEU A 372 -8.43 -20.77 -0.79
N THR A 373 -9.04 -19.59 -0.73
CA THR A 373 -8.83 -18.64 0.37
C THR A 373 -9.15 -19.27 1.73
N GLN A 374 -10.27 -20.03 1.84
CA GLN A 374 -10.64 -20.67 3.09
C GLN A 374 -9.75 -21.88 3.42
N LEU A 375 -9.40 -22.69 2.43
CA LEU A 375 -8.52 -23.84 2.60
C LEU A 375 -7.13 -23.42 3.12
N ILE A 376 -6.54 -22.40 2.51
CA ILE A 376 -5.22 -21.86 2.91
C ILE A 376 -5.31 -21.21 4.29
N LYS A 377 -6.30 -20.33 4.49
CA LYS A 377 -6.45 -19.56 5.74
C LYS A 377 -6.67 -20.46 6.95
N ARG A 378 -7.51 -21.50 6.81
CA ARG A 378 -7.89 -22.41 7.89
C ARG A 378 -7.00 -23.65 7.95
N LYS A 379 -6.03 -23.78 7.03
CA LYS A 379 -5.15 -24.96 6.93
C LYS A 379 -5.95 -26.28 6.91
N ILE A 380 -7.05 -26.29 6.13
CA ILE A 380 -7.92 -27.45 6.03
C ILE A 380 -7.19 -28.56 5.29
N ASP A 381 -7.26 -29.77 5.85
CA ASP A 381 -6.74 -30.98 5.21
C ASP A 381 -7.69 -31.42 4.09
N VAL A 382 -7.19 -31.46 2.86
CA VAL A 382 -7.92 -31.85 1.63
C VAL A 382 -7.51 -33.23 1.11
N SER A 383 -6.73 -33.99 1.88
CA SER A 383 -6.29 -35.34 1.50
C SER A 383 -7.36 -36.42 1.68
N LYS A 384 -8.55 -36.06 2.17
CA LYS A 384 -9.65 -37.00 2.47
C LYS A 384 -10.81 -36.81 1.52
#